data_ada1c20603390d9e44b694ec182a5a16
#
_entry.id   ada1c20603390d9e44b694ec182a5a16
#
_cell.length_a   1.000
_cell.length_b   1.000
_cell.length_c   1.000
_cell.angle_alpha   90.00
_cell.angle_beta   90.00
_cell.angle_gamma   90.00
#
_symmetry.space_group_name_H-M   'P 1'
#
loop_
_entity.id
_entity.type
_entity.pdbx_description
1 polymer ?
#
loop_
_entity_poly.entity_id
_entity_poly.type
_entity_poly.pdbx_seq_one_letter_code
_entity_poly.pdbx_strand_id
1 'polypeptide(L)'
;MKAVYFSRIGSSVVGPLLLAATENGLRCVQFCKGKLPAPGKAEVWIESRDYLRPYELQLEAYFRGELREFTCKLDLIGTQFQKDCWQALLRIPYGKTCSYADIARAIGRPNAFRAVGQANHDNPLAIIVPCHRVLGANGALTGYGGGLNTKEKLLRLEGATFRLAAKSSAPVEDRKQGDSPQARFQY
;
A
#
# COMPACT_ATOMS: atom_id res chain seq x y z
N MET A 1 25.83 -11.96 -10.79
CA MET A 1 24.56 -11.20 -10.84
C MET A 1 23.54 -11.96 -10.01
N LYS A 2 22.71 -11.26 -9.21
CA LYS A 2 21.63 -11.89 -8.42
C LYS A 2 20.38 -12.02 -9.28
N ALA A 3 19.77 -13.20 -9.29
CA ALA A 3 18.50 -13.40 -9.97
C ALA A 3 17.35 -12.84 -9.11
N VAL A 4 16.46 -12.10 -9.75
CA VAL A 4 15.17 -11.65 -9.20
C VAL A 4 14.09 -12.22 -10.08
N TYR A 5 13.34 -13.16 -9.56
CA TYR A 5 12.22 -13.75 -10.27
C TYR A 5 10.98 -12.87 -10.07
N PHE A 6 10.24 -12.59 -11.13
CA PHE A 6 9.02 -11.77 -11.05
C PHE A 6 7.87 -12.38 -11.82
N SER A 7 6.66 -11.99 -11.44
CA SER A 7 5.43 -12.30 -12.18
C SER A 7 4.36 -11.25 -11.89
N ARG A 8 3.41 -11.09 -12.80
CA ARG A 8 2.19 -10.32 -12.59
C ARG A 8 1.04 -11.27 -12.32
N ILE A 9 0.33 -11.01 -11.23
CA ILE A 9 -0.85 -11.79 -10.86
C ILE A 9 -2.09 -10.92 -10.91
N GLY A 10 -3.22 -11.51 -11.31
CA GLY A 10 -4.53 -10.86 -11.21
C GLY A 10 -5.06 -10.95 -9.78
N SER A 11 -5.78 -9.94 -9.33
CA SER A 11 -6.56 -9.96 -8.11
C SER A 11 -7.90 -9.30 -8.33
N SER A 12 -8.97 -9.97 -7.93
CA SER A 12 -10.33 -9.43 -8.00
C SER A 12 -10.58 -8.31 -6.98
N VAL A 13 -9.85 -8.32 -5.86
CA VAL A 13 -10.06 -7.37 -4.75
C VAL A 13 -9.36 -6.05 -4.99
N VAL A 14 -8.08 -6.10 -5.36
CA VAL A 14 -7.20 -4.92 -5.40
C VAL A 14 -6.64 -4.60 -6.78
N GLY A 15 -7.01 -5.37 -7.80
CA GLY A 15 -6.44 -5.29 -9.14
C GLY A 15 -5.09 -6.00 -9.26
N PRO A 16 -4.40 -5.84 -10.40
CA PRO A 16 -3.18 -6.59 -10.69
C PRO A 16 -2.04 -6.19 -9.75
N LEU A 17 -1.28 -7.21 -9.32
CA LEU A 17 -0.10 -7.09 -8.48
C LEU A 17 1.15 -7.57 -9.22
N LEU A 18 2.25 -6.90 -9.00
CA LEU A 18 3.60 -7.36 -9.34
C LEU A 18 4.20 -8.04 -8.11
N LEU A 19 4.63 -9.27 -8.28
CA LEU A 19 5.42 -10.01 -7.30
C LEU A 19 6.85 -10.11 -7.78
N ALA A 20 7.81 -9.99 -6.86
CA ALA A 20 9.20 -10.34 -7.15
C ALA A 20 9.84 -11.00 -5.91
N ALA A 21 10.66 -12.01 -6.15
CA ALA A 21 11.35 -12.76 -5.11
C ALA A 21 12.79 -13.11 -5.52
N THR A 22 13.61 -13.40 -4.53
CA THR A 22 14.98 -13.86 -4.66
C THR A 22 15.15 -15.18 -3.91
N GLU A 23 16.32 -15.76 -3.91
CA GLU A 23 16.69 -16.88 -3.05
C GLU A 23 16.48 -16.61 -1.54
N ASN A 24 16.53 -15.32 -1.16
CA ASN A 24 16.32 -14.88 0.23
C ASN A 24 14.85 -14.74 0.63
N GLY A 25 13.92 -14.76 -0.32
CA GLY A 25 12.48 -14.65 -0.08
C GLY A 25 11.77 -13.64 -0.95
N LEU A 26 10.53 -13.34 -0.61
CA LEU A 26 9.70 -12.36 -1.30
C LEU A 26 10.24 -10.95 -1.04
N ARG A 27 10.52 -10.22 -2.12
CA ARG A 27 11.13 -8.88 -2.09
C ARG A 27 10.15 -7.76 -2.44
N CYS A 28 9.16 -8.06 -3.27
CA CYS A 28 8.24 -7.04 -3.78
C CYS A 28 6.83 -7.60 -3.93
N VAL A 29 5.87 -6.84 -3.44
CA VAL A 29 4.44 -6.94 -3.78
C VAL A 29 3.95 -5.52 -3.99
N GLN A 30 3.69 -5.14 -5.24
CA GLN A 30 3.28 -3.79 -5.59
C GLN A 30 2.03 -3.79 -6.46
N PHE A 31 1.21 -2.74 -6.33
CA PHE A 31 0.08 -2.52 -7.23
C PHE A 31 0.61 -2.11 -8.61
N CYS A 32 0.15 -2.81 -9.65
CA CYS A 32 0.57 -2.52 -11.02
C CYS A 32 -0.01 -1.18 -11.49
N LYS A 33 0.76 -0.10 -11.29
CA LYS A 33 0.44 1.26 -11.77
C LYS A 33 1.36 1.71 -12.91
N GLY A 34 2.06 0.78 -13.58
CA GLY A 34 2.96 1.14 -14.65
C GLY A 34 4.15 0.21 -14.85
N LYS A 35 5.34 0.78 -14.98
CA LYS A 35 6.58 0.06 -15.30
C LYS A 35 7.06 -0.81 -14.14
N LEU A 36 7.74 -1.92 -14.48
CA LEU A 36 8.51 -2.71 -13.52
C LEU A 36 9.53 -1.82 -12.80
N PRO A 37 9.85 -2.09 -11.52
CA PRO A 37 11.00 -1.48 -10.88
C PRO A 37 12.27 -1.72 -11.72
N ALA A 38 13.12 -0.70 -11.85
CA ALA A 38 14.38 -0.86 -12.56
C ALA A 38 15.25 -1.89 -11.81
N PRO A 39 15.89 -2.84 -12.53
CA PRO A 39 16.84 -3.76 -11.91
C PRO A 39 18.02 -2.98 -11.30
N GLY A 40 18.50 -3.45 -10.15
CA GLY A 40 19.74 -2.98 -9.58
C GLY A 40 20.94 -3.29 -10.50
N LYS A 41 22.05 -2.55 -10.38
CA LYS A 41 23.25 -2.68 -11.25
C LYS A 41 23.81 -4.12 -11.35
N ALA A 42 23.51 -4.97 -10.38
CA ALA A 42 24.00 -6.37 -10.30
C ALA A 42 22.85 -7.40 -10.31
N GLU A 43 21.67 -7.03 -10.81
CA GLU A 43 20.49 -7.87 -10.80
C GLU A 43 20.03 -8.21 -12.22
N VAL A 44 19.54 -9.44 -12.39
CA VAL A 44 18.85 -9.89 -13.61
C VAL A 44 17.44 -10.28 -13.21
N TRP A 45 16.45 -9.66 -13.86
CA TRP A 45 15.04 -9.95 -13.65
C TRP A 45 14.57 -11.01 -14.65
N ILE A 46 14.04 -12.09 -14.09
CA ILE A 46 13.59 -13.27 -14.84
C ILE A 46 12.10 -13.45 -14.60
N GLU A 47 11.30 -13.42 -15.64
CA GLU A 47 9.88 -13.72 -15.51
C GLU A 47 9.68 -15.21 -15.24
N SER A 48 9.07 -15.55 -14.10
CA SER A 48 8.79 -16.92 -13.70
C SER A 48 7.61 -17.00 -12.74
N ARG A 49 6.46 -17.40 -13.27
CA ARG A 49 5.26 -17.60 -12.44
C ARG A 49 5.42 -18.80 -11.51
N ASP A 50 6.07 -19.85 -11.98
CA ASP A 50 6.26 -21.07 -11.18
C ASP A 50 7.07 -20.78 -9.91
N TYR A 51 8.14 -19.97 -10.03
CA TYR A 51 8.92 -19.55 -8.88
C TYR A 51 8.09 -18.73 -7.87
N LEU A 52 7.17 -17.91 -8.36
CA LEU A 52 6.31 -17.05 -7.54
C LEU A 52 5.04 -17.75 -7.04
N ARG A 53 4.73 -18.93 -7.56
CA ARG A 53 3.48 -19.65 -7.24
C ARG A 53 3.22 -19.86 -5.75
N PRO A 54 4.20 -20.21 -4.90
CA PRO A 54 3.96 -20.33 -3.45
C PRO A 54 3.48 -19.03 -2.79
N TYR A 55 3.98 -17.88 -3.25
CA TYR A 55 3.56 -16.56 -2.76
C TYR A 55 2.19 -16.15 -3.29
N GLU A 56 1.93 -16.46 -4.57
CA GLU A 56 0.63 -16.23 -5.22
C GLU A 56 -0.49 -16.98 -4.48
N LEU A 57 -0.29 -18.25 -4.13
CA LEU A 57 -1.25 -19.06 -3.40
C LEU A 57 -1.61 -18.46 -2.03
N GLN A 58 -0.63 -17.91 -1.30
CA GLN A 58 -0.91 -17.25 -0.03
C GLN A 58 -1.72 -15.97 -0.21
N LEU A 59 -1.43 -15.17 -1.24
CA LEU A 59 -2.22 -13.98 -1.55
C LEU A 59 -3.64 -14.34 -2.00
N GLU A 60 -3.80 -15.37 -2.82
CA GLU A 60 -5.12 -15.88 -3.21
C GLU A 60 -5.95 -16.32 -1.99
N ALA A 61 -5.34 -17.08 -1.07
CA ALA A 61 -6.00 -17.52 0.16
C ALA A 61 -6.35 -16.33 1.08
N TYR A 62 -5.47 -15.33 1.17
CA TYR A 62 -5.75 -14.09 1.89
C TYR A 62 -6.94 -13.34 1.30
N PHE A 63 -7.01 -13.19 -0.03
CA PHE A 63 -8.13 -12.50 -0.69
C PHE A 63 -9.47 -13.26 -0.59
N ARG A 64 -9.43 -14.58 -0.36
CA ARG A 64 -10.61 -15.37 -0.02
C ARG A 64 -10.98 -15.34 1.47
N GLY A 65 -10.17 -14.66 2.32
CA GLY A 65 -10.37 -14.63 3.78
C GLY A 65 -9.96 -15.92 4.51
N GLU A 66 -9.30 -16.84 3.82
CA GLU A 66 -8.86 -18.15 4.35
C GLU A 66 -7.50 -18.07 5.06
N LEU A 67 -6.64 -17.11 4.66
CA LEU A 67 -5.34 -16.89 5.26
C LEU A 67 -5.32 -15.57 6.04
N ARG A 68 -4.90 -15.60 7.30
CA ARG A 68 -4.77 -14.41 8.16
C ARG A 68 -3.32 -14.01 8.43
N GLU A 69 -2.40 -14.95 8.31
CA GLU A 69 -0.96 -14.75 8.54
C GLU A 69 -0.16 -15.33 7.38
N PHE A 70 0.73 -14.53 6.81
CA PHE A 70 1.64 -14.97 5.76
C PHE A 70 2.84 -15.67 6.38
N THR A 71 3.21 -16.84 5.85
CA THR A 71 4.32 -17.66 6.34
C THR A 71 5.55 -17.60 5.44
N CYS A 72 5.48 -16.86 4.35
CA CYS A 72 6.58 -16.76 3.40
C CYS A 72 7.79 -16.00 3.97
N LYS A 73 8.98 -16.44 3.60
CA LYS A 73 10.23 -15.73 3.91
C LYS A 73 10.26 -14.39 3.17
N LEU A 74 10.68 -13.33 3.84
CA LEU A 74 10.74 -11.97 3.29
C LEU A 74 12.19 -11.52 3.10
N ASP A 75 12.48 -10.93 1.94
CA ASP A 75 13.76 -10.29 1.61
C ASP A 75 13.62 -8.75 1.70
N LEU A 76 13.55 -8.23 2.94
CA LEU A 76 13.36 -6.82 3.24
C LEU A 76 14.66 -6.02 3.04
N ILE A 77 14.71 -5.21 2.00
CA ILE A 77 15.82 -4.28 1.72
C ILE A 77 15.37 -2.86 2.04
N GLY A 78 16.14 -2.17 2.87
CA GLY A 78 15.88 -0.80 3.30
C GLY A 78 16.84 -0.35 4.39
N THR A 79 16.70 0.91 4.81
CA THR A 79 17.44 1.44 5.97
C THR A 79 17.02 0.72 7.25
N GLN A 80 17.83 0.81 8.31
CA GLN A 80 17.47 0.20 9.60
C GLN A 80 16.14 0.75 10.12
N PHE A 81 15.90 2.07 10.01
CA PHE A 81 14.64 2.69 10.40
C PHE A 81 13.43 2.11 9.65
N GLN A 82 13.54 1.93 8.33
CA GLN A 82 12.48 1.32 7.52
C GLN A 82 12.22 -0.13 7.95
N LYS A 83 13.27 -0.91 8.16
CA LYS A 83 13.15 -2.30 8.64
C LYS A 83 12.48 -2.37 10.01
N ASP A 84 12.85 -1.50 10.95
CA ASP A 84 12.23 -1.43 12.28
C ASP A 84 10.73 -1.11 12.15
N CYS A 85 10.36 -0.15 11.28
CA CYS A 85 8.96 0.17 10.99
C CYS A 85 8.23 -1.06 10.42
N TRP A 86 8.78 -1.69 9.38
CA TRP A 86 8.14 -2.83 8.72
C TRP A 86 7.98 -4.04 9.65
N GLN A 87 8.96 -4.29 10.51
CA GLN A 87 8.86 -5.31 11.56
C GLN A 87 7.74 -4.98 12.58
N ALA A 88 7.57 -3.71 12.94
CA ALA A 88 6.48 -3.29 13.80
C ALA A 88 5.11 -3.45 13.10
N LEU A 89 5.03 -3.18 11.79
CA LEU A 89 3.82 -3.41 11.00
C LEU A 89 3.41 -4.88 10.99
N LEU A 90 4.35 -5.80 10.83
CA LEU A 90 4.10 -7.26 10.83
C LEU A 90 3.47 -7.77 12.13
N ARG A 91 3.62 -7.03 13.24
CA ARG A 91 3.01 -7.36 14.54
C ARG A 91 1.55 -6.92 14.67
N ILE A 92 1.02 -6.14 13.72
CA ILE A 92 -0.39 -5.73 13.75
C ILE A 92 -1.25 -6.92 13.33
N PRO A 93 -2.11 -7.46 14.19
CA PRO A 93 -2.90 -8.64 13.86
C PRO A 93 -3.91 -8.37 12.72
N TYR A 94 -4.32 -9.42 12.03
CA TYR A 94 -5.42 -9.38 11.05
C TYR A 94 -6.69 -8.76 11.66
N GLY A 95 -7.31 -7.83 10.95
CA GLY A 95 -8.51 -7.12 11.41
C GLY A 95 -8.27 -6.07 12.52
N LYS A 96 -7.03 -5.84 12.92
CA LYS A 96 -6.67 -4.78 13.88
C LYS A 96 -6.00 -3.61 13.17
N THR A 97 -6.15 -2.42 13.75
CA THR A 97 -5.55 -1.19 13.23
C THR A 97 -4.82 -0.45 14.33
N CYS A 98 -3.86 0.37 13.95
CA CYS A 98 -3.15 1.27 14.87
C CYS A 98 -2.88 2.62 14.18
N SER A 99 -2.37 3.59 14.91
CA SER A 99 -1.95 4.87 14.36
C SER A 99 -0.45 4.89 13.99
N TYR A 100 -0.03 5.87 13.20
CA TYR A 100 1.40 6.13 12.93
C TYR A 100 2.18 6.40 14.22
N ALA A 101 1.54 7.04 15.21
CA ALA A 101 2.15 7.30 16.52
C ALA A 101 2.35 6.00 17.32
N ASP A 102 1.45 5.02 17.18
CA ASP A 102 1.61 3.72 17.84
C ASP A 102 2.84 2.98 17.29
N ILE A 103 3.03 2.97 15.97
CA ILE A 103 4.23 2.40 15.34
C ILE A 103 5.48 3.15 15.80
N ALA A 104 5.45 4.50 15.82
CA ALA A 104 6.58 5.32 16.28
C ALA A 104 6.98 4.97 17.73
N ARG A 105 6.00 4.77 18.61
CA ARG A 105 6.24 4.30 19.99
C ARG A 105 6.79 2.89 20.04
N ALA A 106 6.24 1.98 19.23
CA ALA A 106 6.65 0.58 19.20
C ALA A 106 8.11 0.37 18.76
N ILE A 107 8.65 1.30 17.95
CA ILE A 107 10.07 1.30 17.54
C ILE A 107 10.98 2.17 18.43
N GLY A 108 10.47 2.64 19.58
CA GLY A 108 11.23 3.48 20.53
C GLY A 108 11.50 4.91 20.05
N ARG A 109 10.73 5.42 19.07
CA ARG A 109 10.92 6.76 18.47
C ARG A 109 9.60 7.54 18.42
N PRO A 110 9.00 7.91 19.56
CA PRO A 110 7.62 8.42 19.67
C PRO A 110 7.34 9.66 18.83
N ASN A 111 8.34 10.49 18.56
CA ASN A 111 8.20 11.71 17.76
C ASN A 111 8.36 11.49 16.25
N ALA A 112 8.70 10.28 15.81
CA ALA A 112 9.03 9.98 14.41
C ALA A 112 7.81 9.60 13.54
N PHE A 113 6.58 9.92 13.93
CA PHE A 113 5.36 9.48 13.23
C PHE A 113 5.29 9.91 11.75
N ARG A 114 5.87 11.07 11.38
CA ARG A 114 5.97 11.48 9.96
C ARG A 114 6.95 10.60 9.19
N ALA A 115 8.10 10.26 9.78
CA ALA A 115 9.08 9.36 9.18
C ALA A 115 8.52 7.92 9.07
N VAL A 116 7.71 7.47 10.03
CA VAL A 116 6.94 6.22 9.94
C VAL A 116 5.98 6.28 8.75
N GLY A 117 5.31 7.41 8.51
CA GLY A 117 4.46 7.61 7.33
C GLY A 117 5.24 7.42 6.03
N GLN A 118 6.46 7.95 5.95
CA GLN A 118 7.34 7.77 4.79
C GLN A 118 7.79 6.30 4.66
N ALA A 119 8.19 5.64 5.74
CA ALA A 119 8.56 4.23 5.72
C ALA A 119 7.39 3.32 5.28
N ASN A 120 6.15 3.68 5.65
CA ASN A 120 4.94 3.00 5.16
C ASN A 120 4.71 3.22 3.67
N HIS A 121 4.99 4.43 3.16
CA HIS A 121 4.92 4.74 1.72
C HIS A 121 5.95 3.91 0.93
N ASP A 122 7.15 3.76 1.48
CA ASP A 122 8.27 3.03 0.86
C ASP A 122 8.18 1.50 1.07
N ASN A 123 7.11 1.00 1.67
CA ASN A 123 6.92 -0.43 1.90
C ASN A 123 6.95 -1.22 0.58
N PRO A 124 7.96 -2.10 0.36
CA PRO A 124 8.08 -2.86 -0.88
C PRO A 124 7.13 -4.06 -0.95
N LEU A 125 6.57 -4.48 0.20
CA LEU A 125 5.76 -5.69 0.35
C LEU A 125 4.33 -5.35 0.76
N ALA A 126 3.62 -4.58 -0.07
CA ALA A 126 2.22 -4.23 0.19
C ALA A 126 1.39 -5.47 0.53
N ILE A 127 0.43 -5.35 1.43
CA ILE A 127 -0.45 -6.42 1.94
C ILE A 127 0.29 -7.34 2.92
N ILE A 128 1.41 -7.94 2.53
CA ILE A 128 2.20 -8.84 3.38
C ILE A 128 2.72 -8.07 4.61
N VAL A 129 3.40 -6.94 4.39
CA VAL A 129 3.70 -5.96 5.42
C VAL A 129 2.52 -4.99 5.49
N PRO A 130 1.65 -5.08 6.51
CA PRO A 130 0.29 -4.56 6.44
C PRO A 130 0.20 -3.05 6.75
N CYS A 131 0.85 -2.21 5.93
CA CYS A 131 0.77 -0.75 6.09
C CYS A 131 -0.65 -0.21 5.88
N HIS A 132 -1.56 -0.99 5.27
CA HIS A 132 -2.98 -0.65 5.20
C HIS A 132 -3.68 -0.65 6.57
N ARG A 133 -3.16 -1.36 7.58
CA ARG A 133 -3.68 -1.37 8.96
C ARG A 133 -3.30 -0.12 9.77
N VAL A 134 -2.47 0.78 9.22
CA VAL A 134 -2.09 2.03 9.90
C VAL A 134 -3.01 3.17 9.47
N LEU A 135 -3.66 3.82 10.44
CA LEU A 135 -4.66 4.87 10.25
C LEU A 135 -4.17 6.21 10.82
N GLY A 136 -4.86 7.29 10.49
CA GLY A 136 -4.71 8.57 11.17
C GLY A 136 -5.07 8.47 12.66
N ALA A 137 -4.63 9.44 13.47
CA ALA A 137 -4.85 9.45 14.93
C ALA A 137 -6.33 9.38 15.34
N ASN A 138 -7.23 9.87 14.50
CA ASN A 138 -8.69 9.84 14.70
C ASN A 138 -9.35 8.57 14.10
N GLY A 139 -8.57 7.58 13.65
CA GLY A 139 -9.06 6.38 12.98
C GLY A 139 -9.47 6.58 11.53
N ALA A 140 -9.18 7.75 10.92
CA ALA A 140 -9.50 8.02 9.53
C ALA A 140 -8.52 7.34 8.58
N LEU A 141 -9.03 7.00 7.39
CA LEU A 141 -8.18 6.54 6.28
C LEU A 141 -7.24 7.66 5.84
N THR A 142 -5.96 7.37 5.82
CA THR A 142 -4.92 8.26 5.33
C THR A 142 -4.05 7.54 4.31
N GLY A 143 -3.25 8.26 3.55
CA GLY A 143 -2.40 7.82 2.43
C GLY A 143 -2.07 6.34 2.33
N TYR A 144 -2.15 5.80 1.12
CA TYR A 144 -1.81 4.41 0.82
C TYR A 144 -1.27 4.29 -0.61
N GLY A 145 -0.21 3.52 -0.81
CA GLY A 145 0.42 3.34 -2.12
C GLY A 145 -0.52 2.79 -3.19
N GLY A 146 -1.45 1.91 -2.80
CA GLY A 146 -2.53 1.40 -3.66
C GLY A 146 -3.72 2.35 -3.86
N GLY A 147 -3.76 3.50 -3.16
CA GLY A 147 -4.92 4.41 -3.08
C GLY A 147 -5.87 4.06 -1.95
N LEU A 148 -6.65 5.06 -1.50
CA LEU A 148 -7.55 4.90 -0.34
C LEU A 148 -8.64 3.86 -0.57
N ASN A 149 -9.17 3.74 -1.79
CA ASN A 149 -10.16 2.71 -2.14
C ASN A 149 -9.59 1.28 -1.92
N THR A 150 -8.34 1.05 -2.31
CA THR A 150 -7.68 -0.25 -2.08
C THR A 150 -7.46 -0.51 -0.60
N LYS A 151 -7.05 0.52 0.16
CA LYS A 151 -6.89 0.42 1.62
C LYS A 151 -8.21 0.06 2.29
N GLU A 152 -9.29 0.72 1.90
CA GLU A 152 -10.63 0.45 2.41
C GLU A 152 -11.06 -0.99 2.12
N LYS A 153 -10.86 -1.48 0.88
CA LYS A 153 -11.19 -2.87 0.51
C LYS A 153 -10.45 -3.89 1.36
N LEU A 154 -9.14 -3.67 1.61
CA LEU A 154 -8.34 -4.57 2.44
C LEU A 154 -8.82 -4.56 3.90
N LEU A 155 -9.10 -3.38 4.47
CA LEU A 155 -9.61 -3.27 5.83
C LEU A 155 -11.00 -3.91 5.98
N ARG A 156 -11.88 -3.76 4.98
CA ARG A 156 -13.19 -4.44 4.96
C ARG A 156 -13.06 -5.95 4.83
N LEU A 157 -12.16 -6.44 3.97
CA LEU A 157 -11.84 -7.87 3.87
C LEU A 157 -11.42 -8.44 5.22
N GLU A 158 -10.64 -7.68 5.98
CA GLU A 158 -10.15 -8.09 7.29
C GLU A 158 -11.17 -7.87 8.43
N GLY A 159 -12.32 -7.25 8.17
CA GLY A 159 -13.31 -6.91 9.20
C GLY A 159 -12.82 -5.84 10.19
N ALA A 160 -11.85 -5.01 9.77
CA ALA A 160 -11.27 -3.98 10.62
C ALA A 160 -12.20 -2.77 10.78
N THR A 161 -12.13 -2.13 11.96
CA THR A 161 -12.86 -0.87 12.21
C THR A 161 -12.02 0.34 11.79
N PHE A 162 -12.63 1.26 11.03
CA PHE A 162 -12.01 2.52 10.59
C PHE A 162 -13.08 3.59 10.33
N ARG A 163 -12.64 4.85 10.21
CA ARG A 163 -13.52 5.97 9.82
C ARG A 163 -13.23 6.38 8.39
N LEU A 164 -14.28 6.52 7.59
CA LEU A 164 -14.18 7.18 6.30
C LEU A 164 -13.92 8.66 6.52
N ALA A 165 -13.04 9.27 5.74
CA ALA A 165 -12.94 10.72 5.70
C ALA A 165 -14.32 11.27 5.30
N ALA A 166 -14.85 12.25 6.06
CA ALA A 166 -16.07 12.91 5.67
C ALA A 166 -15.87 13.47 4.25
N LYS A 167 -16.76 13.11 3.32
CA LYS A 167 -16.78 13.76 2.01
C LYS A 167 -16.99 15.23 2.32
N SER A 168 -16.04 16.10 1.97
CA SER A 168 -16.26 17.55 1.99
C SER A 168 -17.37 17.81 0.98
N SER A 169 -18.60 17.95 1.46
CA SER A 169 -19.69 18.53 0.71
C SER A 169 -19.42 20.03 0.63
N ALA A 170 -18.55 20.43 -0.31
CA ALA A 170 -18.56 21.81 -0.76
C ALA A 170 -19.87 21.98 -1.55
N PRO A 171 -20.72 22.96 -1.21
CA PRO A 171 -21.85 23.28 -2.07
C PRO A 171 -21.29 23.73 -3.43
N VAL A 172 -21.78 23.12 -4.48
CA VAL A 172 -21.61 23.68 -5.83
C VAL A 172 -22.41 24.96 -5.83
N GLU A 173 -21.78 26.11 -5.62
CA GLU A 173 -22.39 27.41 -5.92
C GLU A 173 -22.64 27.46 -7.41
N ASP A 174 -23.93 27.42 -7.72
CA ASP A 174 -24.48 27.62 -9.04
C ASP A 174 -24.12 29.05 -9.50
N ARG A 175 -23.04 29.15 -10.30
CA ARG A 175 -22.67 30.41 -10.94
C ARG A 175 -23.73 30.69 -11.98
N LYS A 176 -24.75 31.45 -11.57
CA LYS A 176 -25.68 32.11 -12.48
C LYS A 176 -24.88 32.83 -13.57
N GLN A 177 -25.20 32.48 -14.80
CA GLN A 177 -24.78 33.21 -16.00
C GLN A 177 -25.17 34.67 -15.84
N GLY A 178 -24.18 35.54 -15.67
CA GLY A 178 -24.36 36.97 -15.75
C GLY A 178 -24.33 37.40 -17.21
N ASP A 179 -25.40 38.06 -17.63
CA ASP A 179 -25.55 38.73 -18.91
C ASP A 179 -24.34 39.58 -19.29
N SER A 180 -23.83 39.39 -20.49
CA SER A 180 -22.87 40.28 -21.12
C SER A 180 -23.60 41.49 -21.75
N PRO A 181 -23.26 42.75 -21.41
CA PRO A 181 -23.73 43.92 -22.16
C PRO A 181 -22.95 44.02 -23.48
N GLN A 182 -23.74 44.11 -24.54
CA GLN A 182 -23.22 44.43 -25.88
C GLN A 182 -22.63 45.85 -25.87
N ALA A 183 -21.33 45.96 -26.15
CA ALA A 183 -20.67 47.21 -26.49
C ALA A 183 -20.76 47.41 -28.01
N ARG A 184 -21.61 48.40 -28.43
CA ARG A 184 -21.58 48.99 -29.78
C ARG A 184 -20.28 49.77 -29.95
N PHE A 185 -19.54 49.46 -30.99
CA PHE A 185 -18.58 50.40 -31.56
C PHE A 185 -19.11 50.89 -32.89
N GLN A 186 -19.35 52.22 -32.95
CA GLN A 186 -19.43 53.03 -34.17
C GLN A 186 -18.05 53.68 -34.38
N TYR A 187 -17.68 53.74 -35.66
CA TYR A 187 -16.52 54.31 -36.38
C TYR A 187 -15.29 53.44 -36.48
#